data_f911141389c7434e27df50afc48a7279
#
_entry.id   f911141389c7434e27df50afc48a7279
#
_cell.length_a   1.000
_cell.length_b   1.000
_cell.length_c   1.000
_cell.angle_alpha   90.00
_cell.angle_beta   90.00
_cell.angle_gamma   90.00
#
_symmetry.space_group_name_H-M   'P 1'
#
loop_
_entity.id
_entity.type
_entity.pdbx_description
1 polymer ?
#
loop_
_entity_poly.entity_id
_entity_poly.type
_entity_poly.pdbx_seq_one_letter_code
_entity_poly.pdbx_strand_id
1 'polypeptide(L)'
;MNAAEKSEQFIPSASEYILDNFDAADRIAILVLNRAFGETVQRITSAQKAASPEFQAWLRYKNANSSDIYIGMNPLKKDASTRTKDDIESIKHVYIDLDRGGPEALGAIENSSVAPKPNYVLNSSPEKHQVVWKVEGMNLEEAEGLLHAMAREFGGDPAATDATRVLRLPGFANKKYEADFYVESRRESTETYHLHDFKLHIDSQDSPRRNYDNRVKRNSSPQAHLSQSEHDWAFAKRTLARGDAPEIVIQRIADYRSQDKADPIYYARHTVEKAQTELQRRVTGTIGACGQATPEIELPHSPNERF
;
A
#
# COMPACT_ATOMS: atom_id res chain seq x y z
N MET A 1 18.81 32.69 33.64
CA MET A 1 19.45 31.65 32.82
C MET A 1 18.58 30.43 32.92
N ASN A 2 17.63 30.29 32.01
CA ASN A 2 16.82 29.06 31.93
C ASN A 2 17.35 28.26 30.75
N ALA A 3 18.06 27.18 31.08
CA ALA A 3 18.34 26.11 30.13
C ALA A 3 16.99 25.46 29.78
N ALA A 4 16.48 25.73 28.58
CA ALA A 4 15.39 24.96 28.02
C ALA A 4 15.89 23.51 27.94
N GLU A 5 15.35 22.62 28.78
CA GLU A 5 15.46 21.19 28.62
C GLU A 5 14.93 20.87 27.21
N LYS A 6 15.85 20.60 26.27
CA LYS A 6 15.52 19.86 25.07
C LYS A 6 15.10 18.48 25.54
N SER A 7 13.80 18.23 25.65
CA SER A 7 13.30 16.88 25.78
C SER A 7 13.92 16.06 24.65
N GLU A 8 14.74 15.08 24.98
CA GLU A 8 15.26 14.11 24.01
C GLU A 8 14.06 13.51 23.30
N GLN A 9 13.94 13.84 22.04
CA GLN A 9 12.82 13.40 21.20
C GLN A 9 12.98 11.91 20.94
N PHE A 10 12.07 11.10 21.48
CA PHE A 10 12.10 9.64 21.34
C PHE A 10 11.87 9.28 19.86
N ILE A 11 12.89 8.74 19.20
CA ILE A 11 12.84 8.22 17.84
C ILE A 11 12.78 6.69 17.92
N PRO A 12 11.62 6.08 17.75
CA PRO A 12 11.48 4.64 17.84
C PRO A 12 12.17 3.92 16.68
N SER A 13 12.73 2.75 16.95
CA SER A 13 13.17 1.81 15.92
C SER A 13 11.95 1.27 15.14
N ALA A 14 12.19 0.65 13.98
CA ALA A 14 11.14 0.02 13.20
C ALA A 14 10.33 -1.04 14.00
N SER A 15 11.01 -1.81 14.84
CA SER A 15 10.37 -2.81 15.70
C SER A 15 9.48 -2.15 16.78
N GLU A 16 9.98 -1.12 17.44
CA GLU A 16 9.22 -0.36 18.42
C GLU A 16 8.03 0.35 17.79
N TYR A 17 8.22 0.95 16.61
CA TYR A 17 7.12 1.56 15.86
C TYR A 17 6.02 0.54 15.55
N ILE A 18 6.37 -0.67 15.09
CA ILE A 18 5.39 -1.72 14.80
C ILE A 18 4.63 -2.13 16.06
N LEU A 19 5.35 -2.42 17.16
CA LEU A 19 4.75 -2.92 18.39
C LEU A 19 3.98 -1.84 19.17
N ASP A 20 4.26 -0.57 18.94
CA ASP A 20 3.47 0.51 19.50
C ASP A 20 2.18 0.76 18.72
N ASN A 21 2.15 0.47 17.42
CA ASN A 21 1.00 0.73 16.56
C ASN A 21 0.06 -0.47 16.39
N PHE A 22 0.50 -1.70 16.69
CA PHE A 22 -0.27 -2.92 16.48
C PHE A 22 -0.14 -3.87 17.67
N ASP A 23 -1.22 -4.60 17.95
CA ASP A 23 -1.15 -5.73 18.87
C ASP A 23 -0.26 -6.83 18.29
N ALA A 24 0.43 -7.58 19.15
CA ALA A 24 1.38 -8.61 18.74
C ALA A 24 0.80 -9.63 17.73
N ALA A 25 -0.48 -9.94 17.87
CA ALA A 25 -1.21 -10.89 17.03
C ALA A 25 -1.80 -10.27 15.75
N ASP A 26 -1.87 -8.95 15.64
CA ASP A 26 -2.42 -8.27 14.45
C ASP A 26 -1.69 -8.73 13.18
N ARG A 27 -2.45 -9.07 12.16
CA ARG A 27 -1.90 -9.39 10.86
C ARG A 27 -1.72 -8.12 10.06
N ILE A 28 -0.50 -7.80 9.73
CA ILE A 28 -0.13 -6.59 9.01
C ILE A 28 0.52 -6.91 7.67
N ALA A 29 0.35 -6.02 6.71
CA ALA A 29 1.02 -6.11 5.42
C ALA A 29 2.34 -5.33 5.45
N ILE A 30 3.44 -5.99 5.09
CA ILE A 30 4.73 -5.34 4.83
C ILE A 30 4.98 -5.42 3.32
N LEU A 31 5.23 -4.26 2.69
CA LEU A 31 5.56 -4.17 1.28
C LEU A 31 7.02 -3.81 1.10
N VAL A 32 7.65 -4.51 0.18
CA VAL A 32 9.03 -4.27 -0.24
C VAL A 32 9.00 -3.96 -1.73
N LEU A 33 9.27 -2.70 -2.09
CA LEU A 33 9.32 -2.24 -3.48
C LEU A 33 10.78 -2.11 -3.91
N ASN A 34 11.23 -3.01 -4.76
CA ASN A 34 12.57 -2.92 -5.36
C ASN A 34 12.57 -1.85 -6.45
N ARG A 35 13.37 -0.79 -6.26
CA ARG A 35 13.44 0.33 -7.20
C ARG A 35 14.19 0.02 -8.48
N ALA A 36 15.18 -0.90 -8.42
CA ALA A 36 15.98 -1.26 -9.58
C ALA A 36 15.17 -2.06 -10.61
N PHE A 37 14.26 -2.94 -10.14
CA PHE A 37 13.51 -3.86 -10.99
C PHE A 37 12.01 -3.55 -11.04
N GLY A 38 11.51 -2.59 -10.27
CA GLY A 38 10.08 -2.28 -10.16
C GLY A 38 9.23 -3.39 -9.51
N GLU A 39 9.88 -4.37 -8.91
CA GLU A 39 9.20 -5.51 -8.28
C GLU A 39 8.65 -5.15 -6.91
N THR A 40 7.42 -5.57 -6.64
CA THR A 40 6.79 -5.42 -5.32
C THR A 40 6.54 -6.80 -4.72
N VAL A 41 7.06 -7.01 -3.51
CA VAL A 41 6.77 -8.18 -2.70
C VAL A 41 5.93 -7.75 -1.51
N GLN A 42 4.76 -8.35 -1.34
CA GLN A 42 3.93 -8.19 -0.16
C GLN A 42 4.05 -9.42 0.73
N ARG A 43 4.24 -9.20 2.04
CA ARG A 43 4.16 -10.23 3.07
C ARG A 43 3.14 -9.84 4.11
N ILE A 44 2.17 -10.72 4.37
CA ILE A 44 1.22 -10.59 5.46
C ILE A 44 1.71 -11.48 6.60
N THR A 45 1.92 -10.89 7.77
CA THR A 45 2.46 -11.58 8.94
C THR A 45 1.95 -10.94 10.23
N SER A 46 2.16 -11.58 11.39
CA SER A 46 1.84 -10.92 12.66
C SER A 46 2.79 -9.75 12.95
N ALA A 47 2.31 -8.75 13.68
CA ALA A 47 3.11 -7.61 14.11
C ALA A 47 4.33 -8.06 14.92
N GLN A 48 4.15 -9.04 15.83
CA GLN A 48 5.25 -9.66 16.59
C GLN A 48 6.32 -10.24 15.67
N LYS A 49 5.92 -10.99 14.62
CA LYS A 49 6.89 -11.58 13.68
C LYS A 49 7.54 -10.49 12.82
N ALA A 50 6.80 -9.48 12.39
CA ALA A 50 7.37 -8.36 11.63
C ALA A 50 8.41 -7.59 12.46
N ALA A 51 8.21 -7.46 13.77
CA ALA A 51 9.15 -6.82 14.69
C ALA A 51 10.31 -7.72 15.13
N SER A 52 10.31 -9.03 14.78
CA SER A 52 11.37 -9.95 15.20
C SER A 52 12.73 -9.59 14.59
N PRO A 53 13.85 -9.89 15.29
CA PRO A 53 15.20 -9.61 14.80
C PRO A 53 15.48 -10.18 13.41
N GLU A 54 15.00 -11.40 13.13
CA GLU A 54 15.19 -12.10 11.87
C GLU A 54 14.44 -11.40 10.73
N PHE A 55 13.19 -11.00 10.96
CA PHE A 55 12.39 -10.30 9.96
C PHE A 55 12.97 -8.90 9.69
N GLN A 56 13.39 -8.20 10.73
CA GLN A 56 14.06 -6.90 10.62
C GLN A 56 15.41 -7.01 9.90
N ALA A 57 16.17 -8.08 10.11
CA ALA A 57 17.41 -8.34 9.35
C ALA A 57 17.12 -8.55 7.86
N TRP A 58 16.05 -9.30 7.53
CA TRP A 58 15.60 -9.45 6.14
C TRP A 58 15.17 -8.12 5.52
N LEU A 59 14.44 -7.25 6.25
CA LEU A 59 14.06 -5.93 5.76
C LEU A 59 15.30 -5.05 5.50
N ARG A 60 16.27 -5.03 6.43
CA ARG A 60 17.54 -4.32 6.24
C ARG A 60 18.29 -4.79 5.01
N TYR A 61 18.38 -6.11 4.80
CA TYR A 61 18.97 -6.68 3.59
C TYR A 61 18.26 -6.19 2.33
N LYS A 62 16.92 -6.19 2.30
CA LYS A 62 16.13 -5.70 1.16
C LYS A 62 16.34 -4.20 0.93
N ASN A 63 16.37 -3.40 2.00
CA ASN A 63 16.59 -1.96 1.90
C ASN A 63 18.00 -1.63 1.41
N ALA A 64 19.04 -2.35 1.88
CA ALA A 64 20.40 -2.23 1.37
C ALA A 64 20.50 -2.58 -0.13
N ASN A 65 19.61 -3.47 -0.64
CA ASN A 65 19.50 -3.84 -2.05
C ASN A 65 18.40 -3.05 -2.77
N SER A 66 18.42 -1.74 -2.64
CA SER A 66 17.60 -0.77 -3.39
C SER A 66 16.07 -0.99 -3.26
N SER A 67 15.61 -1.46 -2.10
CA SER A 67 14.18 -1.63 -1.87
C SER A 67 13.65 -0.64 -0.84
N ASP A 68 12.53 0.02 -1.15
CA ASP A 68 11.74 0.77 -0.18
C ASP A 68 10.90 -0.18 0.68
N ILE A 69 10.73 0.16 1.95
CA ILE A 69 9.96 -0.62 2.91
C ILE A 69 8.72 0.16 3.34
N TYR A 70 7.55 -0.49 3.25
CA TYR A 70 6.27 0.08 3.64
C TYR A 70 5.51 -0.86 4.57
N ILE A 71 4.60 -0.28 5.36
CA ILE A 71 3.70 -0.98 6.27
C ILE A 71 2.25 -0.58 5.99
N GLY A 72 1.34 -1.57 5.97
CA GLY A 72 -0.10 -1.31 5.96
C GLY A 72 -0.57 -0.81 7.32
N MET A 73 -1.39 0.23 7.32
CA MET A 73 -1.74 0.94 8.55
C MET A 73 -2.90 0.31 9.31
N ASN A 74 -3.66 -0.60 8.70
CA ASN A 74 -4.75 -1.27 9.37
C ASN A 74 -4.57 -2.80 9.33
N PRO A 75 -4.90 -3.51 10.43
CA PRO A 75 -4.75 -4.95 10.49
C PRO A 75 -5.70 -5.68 9.55
N LEU A 76 -5.29 -6.85 9.10
CA LEU A 76 -5.99 -7.68 8.13
C LEU A 76 -6.59 -8.91 8.81
N LYS A 77 -7.68 -9.41 8.24
CA LYS A 77 -8.36 -10.64 8.66
C LYS A 77 -7.41 -11.84 8.67
N LYS A 78 -7.71 -12.82 9.51
CA LYS A 78 -6.84 -13.98 9.76
C LYS A 78 -6.51 -14.77 8.48
N ASP A 79 -7.43 -14.88 7.55
CA ASP A 79 -7.34 -15.60 6.28
C ASP A 79 -6.95 -14.71 5.10
N ALA A 80 -6.76 -13.40 5.32
CA ALA A 80 -6.38 -12.48 4.27
C ALA A 80 -5.05 -12.85 3.63
N SER A 81 -5.04 -12.93 2.31
CA SER A 81 -3.85 -13.13 1.47
C SER A 81 -3.49 -11.88 0.66
N THR A 82 -4.40 -10.91 0.65
CA THR A 82 -4.27 -9.62 -0.02
C THR A 82 -4.54 -8.48 0.95
N ARG A 83 -4.51 -7.25 0.47
CA ARG A 83 -4.75 -6.03 1.25
C ARG A 83 -5.82 -5.20 0.56
N THR A 84 -7.00 -5.82 0.37
CA THR A 84 -8.17 -5.11 -0.12
C THR A 84 -8.99 -4.54 1.04
N LYS A 85 -9.96 -3.69 0.75
CA LYS A 85 -10.87 -3.16 1.78
C LYS A 85 -11.63 -4.26 2.51
N ASP A 86 -12.00 -5.31 1.78
CA ASP A 86 -12.70 -6.47 2.34
C ASP A 86 -11.81 -7.32 3.25
N ASP A 87 -10.47 -7.21 3.13
CA ASP A 87 -9.50 -7.91 3.95
C ASP A 87 -9.19 -7.19 5.28
N ILE A 88 -9.61 -5.94 5.46
CA ILE A 88 -9.37 -5.18 6.69
C ILE A 88 -10.21 -5.79 7.82
N GLU A 89 -9.55 -6.09 8.94
CA GLU A 89 -10.19 -6.60 10.16
C GLU A 89 -10.81 -5.48 10.98
N SER A 90 -10.05 -4.41 11.19
CA SER A 90 -10.47 -3.25 11.98
C SER A 90 -9.70 -2.00 11.56
N ILE A 91 -10.26 -0.84 11.86
CA ILE A 91 -9.57 0.44 11.69
C ILE A 91 -8.86 0.77 13.00
N LYS A 92 -7.53 0.79 12.96
CA LYS A 92 -6.66 1.21 14.07
C LYS A 92 -5.96 2.53 13.83
N HIS A 93 -5.89 2.96 12.57
CA HIS A 93 -5.19 4.19 12.21
C HIS A 93 -5.93 4.96 11.12
N VAL A 94 -5.88 6.29 11.27
CA VAL A 94 -6.11 7.26 10.19
C VAL A 94 -4.84 8.05 9.99
N TYR A 95 -4.64 8.60 8.80
CA TYR A 95 -3.36 9.23 8.43
C TYR A 95 -3.54 10.25 7.31
N ILE A 96 -2.53 11.08 7.13
CA ILE A 96 -2.45 12.02 6.03
C ILE A 96 -1.04 11.97 5.42
N ASP A 97 -0.97 12.03 4.09
CA ASP A 97 0.28 12.12 3.33
C ASP A 97 0.45 13.55 2.81
N LEU A 98 1.47 14.25 3.30
CA LEU A 98 1.76 15.64 3.00
C LEU A 98 2.89 15.72 1.98
N ASP A 99 2.53 15.60 0.71
CA ASP A 99 3.47 15.58 -0.42
C ASP A 99 3.88 16.97 -0.91
N ARG A 100 3.07 18.00 -0.66
CA ARG A 100 3.31 19.39 -1.06
C ARG A 100 3.11 20.33 0.12
N GLY A 101 4.01 21.30 0.30
CA GLY A 101 3.91 22.23 1.43
C GLY A 101 3.94 21.52 2.80
N GLY A 102 4.70 20.41 2.90
CA GLY A 102 4.71 19.54 4.07
C GLY A 102 4.96 20.25 5.40
N PRO A 103 5.97 21.14 5.53
CA PRO A 103 6.24 21.85 6.76
C PRO A 103 5.09 22.78 7.20
N GLU A 104 4.49 23.52 6.27
CA GLU A 104 3.37 24.44 6.55
C GLU A 104 2.10 23.64 6.92
N ALA A 105 1.81 22.59 6.18
CA ALA A 105 0.67 21.70 6.45
C ALA A 105 0.84 20.96 7.79
N LEU A 106 2.05 20.52 8.12
CA LEU A 106 2.35 19.93 9.42
C LEU A 106 2.15 20.94 10.54
N GLY A 107 2.64 22.18 10.38
CA GLY A 107 2.41 23.27 11.34
C GLY A 107 0.91 23.56 11.54
N ALA A 108 0.11 23.49 10.47
CA ALA A 108 -1.34 23.66 10.56
C ALA A 108 -1.99 22.51 11.37
N ILE A 109 -1.55 21.26 11.19
CA ILE A 109 -2.03 20.10 11.96
C ILE A 109 -1.65 20.26 13.44
N GLU A 110 -0.38 20.57 13.75
CA GLU A 110 0.12 20.67 15.13
C GLU A 110 -0.57 21.78 15.94
N ASN A 111 -1.03 22.84 15.27
CA ASN A 111 -1.77 23.95 15.88
C ASN A 111 -3.28 23.86 15.66
N SER A 112 -3.79 22.73 15.18
CA SER A 112 -5.20 22.56 14.85
C SER A 112 -6.08 22.50 16.09
N SER A 113 -7.28 23.12 15.98
CA SER A 113 -8.36 22.95 16.95
C SER A 113 -9.43 21.93 16.49
N VAL A 114 -9.28 21.43 15.24
CA VAL A 114 -10.26 20.52 14.62
C VAL A 114 -9.75 19.07 14.51
N ALA A 115 -8.44 18.85 14.65
CA ALA A 115 -7.85 17.53 14.77
C ALA A 115 -7.11 17.41 16.11
N PRO A 116 -7.14 16.24 16.77
CA PRO A 116 -6.35 16.02 17.98
C PRO A 116 -4.86 15.93 17.64
N LYS A 117 -4.01 15.98 18.68
CA LYS A 117 -2.56 15.82 18.52
C LYS A 117 -2.24 14.47 17.87
N PRO A 118 -1.44 14.40 16.78
CA PRO A 118 -1.11 13.13 16.14
C PRO A 118 -0.31 12.20 17.07
N ASN A 119 -0.39 10.90 16.82
CA ASN A 119 0.46 9.95 17.53
C ASN A 119 1.87 9.93 16.95
N TYR A 120 1.97 9.96 15.63
CA TYR A 120 3.25 9.95 14.94
C TYR A 120 3.31 10.96 13.80
N VAL A 121 4.48 11.58 13.68
CA VAL A 121 4.89 12.32 12.49
C VAL A 121 6.10 11.60 11.90
N LEU A 122 6.00 11.18 10.66
CA LEU A 122 7.08 10.54 9.92
C LEU A 122 7.65 11.54 8.91
N ASN A 123 8.97 11.70 8.91
CA ASN A 123 9.69 12.39 7.87
C ASN A 123 10.00 11.39 6.75
N SER A 124 9.15 11.32 5.72
CA SER A 124 9.18 10.27 4.69
C SER A 124 10.13 10.59 3.53
N SER A 125 10.37 11.88 3.28
CA SER A 125 11.23 12.43 2.22
C SER A 125 11.55 13.88 2.60
N PRO A 126 12.51 14.55 1.93
CA PRO A 126 12.73 15.98 2.13
C PRO A 126 11.42 16.75 1.95
N GLU A 127 11.07 17.56 2.96
CA GLU A 127 9.85 18.39 3.01
C GLU A 127 8.50 17.61 2.90
N LYS A 128 8.52 16.28 3.09
CA LYS A 128 7.32 15.45 3.02
C LYS A 128 7.11 14.69 4.32
N HIS A 129 5.88 14.76 4.81
CA HIS A 129 5.52 14.14 6.07
C HIS A 129 4.35 13.17 5.90
N GLN A 130 4.33 12.14 6.74
CA GLN A 130 3.19 11.27 6.93
C GLN A 130 2.79 11.38 8.39
N VAL A 131 1.55 11.75 8.64
CA VAL A 131 1.04 11.99 9.98
C VAL A 131 0.01 10.94 10.33
N VAL A 132 0.09 10.33 11.51
CA VAL A 132 -0.68 9.16 11.91
C VAL A 132 -1.38 9.39 13.24
N TRP A 133 -2.64 9.00 13.32
CA TRP A 133 -3.43 8.95 14.55
C TRP A 133 -3.87 7.52 14.82
N LYS A 134 -3.73 7.06 16.07
CA LYS A 134 -4.33 5.83 16.56
C LYS A 134 -5.79 6.07 16.83
N VAL A 135 -6.66 5.21 16.31
CA VAL A 135 -8.10 5.36 16.46
C VAL A 135 -8.77 4.05 16.85
N GLU A 136 -9.96 4.15 17.45
CA GLU A 136 -10.80 3.01 17.75
C GLU A 136 -12.28 3.32 17.52
N GLY A 137 -13.09 2.27 17.40
CA GLY A 137 -14.54 2.38 17.26
C GLY A 137 -15.02 2.94 15.94
N MET A 138 -14.15 3.04 14.91
CA MET A 138 -14.51 3.49 13.57
C MET A 138 -14.74 2.30 12.63
N ASN A 139 -15.75 2.38 11.81
CA ASN A 139 -15.90 1.50 10.65
C ASN A 139 -15.14 2.05 9.43
N LEU A 140 -15.08 1.26 8.37
CA LEU A 140 -14.33 1.59 7.15
C LEU A 140 -14.83 2.89 6.48
N GLU A 141 -16.15 3.09 6.43
CA GLU A 141 -16.77 4.25 5.79
C GLU A 141 -16.47 5.54 6.57
N GLU A 142 -16.58 5.48 7.88
CA GLU A 142 -16.23 6.59 8.78
C GLU A 142 -14.75 6.96 8.67
N ALA A 143 -13.88 5.97 8.64
CA ALA A 143 -12.44 6.20 8.49
C ALA A 143 -12.08 6.84 7.15
N GLU A 144 -12.63 6.34 6.03
CA GLU A 144 -12.38 6.93 4.71
C GLU A 144 -12.97 8.32 4.58
N GLY A 145 -14.19 8.56 5.13
CA GLY A 145 -14.76 9.90 5.20
C GLY A 145 -13.87 10.87 5.99
N LEU A 146 -13.31 10.42 7.11
CA LEU A 146 -12.37 11.22 7.89
C LEU A 146 -11.07 11.48 7.13
N LEU A 147 -10.49 10.46 6.46
CA LEU A 147 -9.28 10.63 5.64
C LEU A 147 -9.50 11.68 4.54
N HIS A 148 -10.64 11.66 3.86
CA HIS A 148 -11.02 12.69 2.87
C HIS A 148 -11.16 14.09 3.49
N ALA A 149 -11.81 14.18 4.64
CA ALA A 149 -11.99 15.47 5.34
C ALA A 149 -10.63 16.05 5.77
N MET A 150 -9.73 15.20 6.31
CA MET A 150 -8.37 15.60 6.70
C MET A 150 -7.54 16.04 5.50
N ALA A 151 -7.59 15.32 4.39
CA ALA A 151 -6.85 15.68 3.17
C ALA A 151 -7.32 17.05 2.63
N ARG A 152 -8.61 17.32 2.68
CA ARG A 152 -9.18 18.61 2.26
C ARG A 152 -8.78 19.76 3.20
N GLU A 153 -8.86 19.52 4.52
CA GLU A 153 -8.55 20.54 5.54
C GLU A 153 -7.07 20.93 5.55
N PHE A 154 -6.18 19.93 5.49
CA PHE A 154 -4.75 20.14 5.68
C PHE A 154 -3.92 20.05 4.39
N GLY A 155 -4.56 19.94 3.22
CA GLY A 155 -3.85 19.88 1.94
C GLY A 155 -3.11 18.59 1.69
N GLY A 156 -3.58 17.47 2.26
CA GLY A 156 -3.03 16.14 2.01
C GLY A 156 -3.29 15.63 0.61
N ASP A 157 -2.59 14.54 0.21
CA ASP A 157 -2.80 13.90 -1.08
C ASP A 157 -4.19 13.24 -1.15
N PRO A 158 -5.11 13.73 -2.01
CA PRO A 158 -6.44 13.14 -2.16
C PRO A 158 -6.41 11.67 -2.62
N ALA A 159 -5.34 11.25 -3.30
CA ALA A 159 -5.16 9.86 -3.72
C ALA A 159 -4.73 8.94 -2.57
N ALA A 160 -4.42 9.49 -1.39
CA ALA A 160 -3.96 8.74 -0.21
C ALA A 160 -5.04 8.60 0.87
N THR A 161 -6.32 8.64 0.51
CA THR A 161 -7.45 8.68 1.43
C THR A 161 -8.20 7.34 1.59
N ASP A 162 -7.60 6.23 1.17
CA ASP A 162 -8.17 4.88 1.35
C ASP A 162 -7.56 4.14 2.53
N ALA A 163 -8.36 3.37 3.26
CA ALA A 163 -7.94 2.66 4.47
C ALA A 163 -6.95 1.50 4.21
N THR A 164 -6.72 1.14 2.94
CA THR A 164 -5.76 0.08 2.56
C THR A 164 -4.35 0.61 2.29
N ARG A 165 -4.11 1.91 2.49
CA ARG A 165 -2.84 2.55 2.19
C ARG A 165 -1.68 1.96 2.98
N VAL A 166 -0.51 2.03 2.40
CA VAL A 166 0.76 1.76 3.09
C VAL A 166 1.53 3.05 3.26
N LEU A 167 2.15 3.21 4.42
CA LEU A 167 3.09 4.29 4.71
C LEU A 167 4.51 3.74 4.76
N ARG A 168 5.49 4.62 4.65
CA ARG A 168 6.88 4.21 4.82
C ARG A 168 7.13 3.72 6.23
N LEU A 169 7.82 2.58 6.34
CA LEU A 169 8.24 2.08 7.64
C LEU A 169 9.48 2.88 8.11
N PRO A 170 9.43 3.56 9.27
CA PRO A 170 10.59 4.27 9.79
C PRO A 170 11.76 3.33 10.11
N GLY A 171 12.97 3.89 10.11
CA GLY A 171 14.21 3.15 10.32
C GLY A 171 14.83 2.59 9.06
N PHE A 172 14.24 2.85 7.88
CA PHE A 172 14.76 2.42 6.58
C PHE A 172 15.01 3.61 5.65
N ALA A 173 16.00 3.46 4.76
CA ALA A 173 16.29 4.48 3.77
C ALA A 173 15.23 4.50 2.66
N ASN A 174 14.80 5.70 2.28
CA ASN A 174 13.99 5.95 1.11
C ASN A 174 14.86 5.89 -0.15
N LYS A 175 14.76 4.80 -0.89
CA LYS A 175 15.58 4.52 -2.07
C LYS A 175 15.09 5.22 -3.35
N LYS A 176 14.19 6.20 -3.21
CA LYS A 176 13.79 7.09 -4.32
C LYS A 176 14.88 8.09 -4.69
N TYR A 177 15.76 8.41 -3.76
CA TYR A 177 16.82 9.40 -3.89
C TYR A 177 18.18 8.74 -4.04
N GLU A 178 19.13 9.41 -4.71
CA GLU A 178 20.51 8.92 -4.85
C GLU A 178 21.24 8.89 -3.50
N ALA A 179 21.04 9.91 -2.67
CA ALA A 179 21.54 9.92 -1.31
C ALA A 179 20.54 9.22 -0.38
N ASP A 180 21.03 8.42 0.56
CA ASP A 180 20.20 7.74 1.55
C ASP A 180 19.47 8.79 2.43
N PHE A 181 18.16 8.80 2.33
CA PHE A 181 17.27 9.55 3.20
C PHE A 181 16.57 8.57 4.14
N TYR A 182 16.96 8.55 5.40
CA TYR A 182 16.33 7.66 6.37
C TYR A 182 14.98 8.20 6.80
N VAL A 183 13.96 7.34 6.74
CA VAL A 183 12.63 7.66 7.24
C VAL A 183 12.65 7.62 8.76
N GLU A 184 12.42 8.75 9.38
CA GLU A 184 12.37 8.90 10.84
C GLU A 184 10.92 9.07 11.29
N SER A 185 10.62 8.64 12.50
CA SER A 185 9.32 8.89 13.13
C SER A 185 9.52 9.56 14.49
N ARG A 186 8.66 10.53 14.77
CA ARG A 186 8.57 11.24 16.05
C ARG A 186 7.24 10.91 16.69
N ARG A 187 7.26 10.37 17.91
CA ARG A 187 6.03 10.10 18.67
C ARG A 187 5.60 11.37 19.41
N GLU A 188 4.37 11.81 19.15
CA GLU A 188 3.80 13.02 19.70
C GLU A 188 2.75 12.78 20.76
N SER A 189 2.00 11.66 20.66
CA SER A 189 0.96 11.29 21.60
C SER A 189 0.90 9.77 21.78
N THR A 190 0.39 9.32 22.91
CA THR A 190 0.07 7.90 23.19
C THR A 190 -1.44 7.65 23.24
N GLU A 191 -2.24 8.69 23.06
CA GLU A 191 -3.70 8.63 23.13
C GLU A 191 -4.29 7.82 21.98
N THR A 192 -5.47 7.25 22.18
CA THR A 192 -6.28 6.65 21.12
C THR A 192 -7.54 7.47 20.97
N TYR A 193 -7.90 7.77 19.74
CA TYR A 193 -8.96 8.72 19.41
C TYR A 193 -10.18 8.03 18.81
N HIS A 194 -11.33 8.64 19.02
CA HIS A 194 -12.59 8.28 18.38
C HIS A 194 -12.94 9.31 17.28
N LEU A 195 -13.90 8.98 16.43
CA LEU A 195 -14.34 9.87 15.36
C LEU A 195 -14.73 11.26 15.87
N HIS A 196 -15.40 11.36 17.02
CA HIS A 196 -15.87 12.62 17.61
C HIS A 196 -14.76 13.54 18.13
N ASP A 197 -13.54 13.04 18.30
CA ASP A 197 -12.38 13.87 18.66
C ASP A 197 -11.89 14.72 17.49
N PHE A 198 -12.28 14.33 16.25
CA PHE A 198 -12.01 15.08 15.04
C PHE A 198 -13.23 15.97 14.75
N LYS A 199 -13.08 17.27 14.94
CA LYS A 199 -14.13 18.27 14.69
C LYS A 199 -14.17 18.69 13.22
N LEU A 200 -13.95 17.75 12.31
CA LEU A 200 -13.96 17.96 10.88
C LEU A 200 -15.33 17.67 10.30
N HIS A 201 -15.72 18.44 9.28
CA HIS A 201 -16.95 18.17 8.56
C HIS A 201 -16.73 17.01 7.58
N ILE A 202 -17.36 15.89 7.86
CA ILE A 202 -17.37 14.72 7.00
C ILE A 202 -18.61 14.82 6.11
N ASP A 203 -18.41 15.10 4.82
CA ASP A 203 -19.50 15.14 3.87
C ASP A 203 -20.04 13.74 3.62
N SER A 204 -21.36 13.58 3.69
CA SER A 204 -22.02 12.30 3.35
C SER A 204 -21.85 11.91 1.86
N GLN A 205 -21.25 12.77 1.04
CA GLN A 205 -20.91 12.49 -0.35
C GLN A 205 -19.48 11.94 -0.52
N ASP A 206 -18.62 12.07 0.48
CA ASP A 206 -17.25 11.53 0.50
C ASP A 206 -17.22 10.02 0.80
N SER A 207 -18.31 9.47 1.30
CA SER A 207 -18.48 8.02 1.40
C SER A 207 -18.70 7.42 0.01
N PRO A 208 -17.97 6.37 -0.38
CA PRO A 208 -18.27 5.66 -1.62
C PRO A 208 -19.68 5.09 -1.53
N ARG A 209 -20.65 5.77 -2.17
CA ARG A 209 -22.06 5.36 -2.15
C ARG A 209 -22.16 3.93 -2.65
N ARG A 210 -22.37 2.97 -1.75
CA ARG A 210 -23.03 1.73 -2.09
C ARG A 210 -24.48 2.09 -2.43
N ASN A 211 -24.77 2.27 -3.72
CA ASN A 211 -26.14 2.35 -4.21
C ASN A 211 -26.84 1.02 -3.92
N TYR A 212 -27.42 0.90 -2.72
CA TYR A 212 -28.50 -0.04 -2.47
C TYR A 212 -29.78 0.59 -3.06
N ASP A 213 -29.86 0.61 -4.37
CA ASP A 213 -31.12 0.91 -5.03
C ASP A 213 -31.87 -0.42 -5.23
N ASN A 214 -32.84 -0.64 -4.33
CA ASN A 214 -33.86 -1.68 -4.44
C ASN A 214 -34.77 -1.34 -5.61
N ARG A 215 -34.33 -1.60 -6.84
CA ARG A 215 -35.21 -1.66 -8.01
C ARG A 215 -34.89 -2.89 -8.86
N VAL A 216 -35.80 -3.83 -8.71
CA VAL A 216 -36.27 -4.75 -9.76
C VAL A 216 -35.22 -5.36 -10.72
N LYS A 217 -35.07 -6.68 -10.55
CA LYS A 217 -34.41 -7.61 -11.47
C LYS A 217 -34.63 -7.25 -12.93
N ARG A 218 -33.57 -6.84 -13.61
CA ARG A 218 -33.36 -7.09 -15.02
C ARG A 218 -31.88 -7.41 -15.22
N ASN A 219 -31.61 -8.53 -15.90
CA ASN A 219 -30.33 -9.09 -16.23
C ASN A 219 -29.38 -8.04 -16.85
N SER A 220 -28.39 -7.58 -16.08
CA SER A 220 -27.16 -6.97 -16.59
C SER A 220 -26.09 -7.15 -15.53
N SER A 221 -24.93 -7.66 -15.93
CA SER A 221 -23.74 -7.89 -15.12
C SER A 221 -23.36 -6.68 -14.27
N PRO A 222 -22.89 -6.81 -13.01
CA PRO A 222 -22.43 -5.70 -12.19
C PRO A 222 -21.16 -5.11 -12.83
N GLN A 223 -21.25 -3.92 -13.42
CA GLN A 223 -20.08 -3.12 -13.71
C GLN A 223 -19.55 -2.55 -12.39
N ALA A 224 -18.55 -3.22 -11.83
CA ALA A 224 -17.73 -2.64 -10.78
C ALA A 224 -17.15 -1.31 -11.30
N HIS A 225 -17.24 -0.24 -10.54
CA HIS A 225 -16.53 1.01 -10.83
C HIS A 225 -15.03 0.77 -10.66
N LEU A 226 -14.38 0.41 -11.76
CA LEU A 226 -12.95 0.22 -11.84
C LEU A 226 -12.25 1.59 -11.65
N SER A 227 -11.17 1.60 -10.89
CA SER A 227 -10.29 2.77 -10.82
C SER A 227 -9.72 3.10 -12.20
N GLN A 228 -9.22 4.33 -12.39
CA GLN A 228 -8.58 4.71 -13.66
C GLN A 228 -7.47 3.73 -14.09
N SER A 229 -6.65 3.29 -13.14
CA SER A 229 -5.57 2.32 -13.40
C SER A 229 -6.11 0.95 -13.79
N GLU A 230 -7.22 0.51 -13.23
CA GLU A 230 -7.89 -0.74 -13.61
C GLU A 230 -8.54 -0.65 -14.98
N HIS A 231 -9.10 0.52 -15.34
CA HIS A 231 -9.60 0.77 -16.69
C HIS A 231 -8.49 0.69 -17.74
N ASP A 232 -7.34 1.34 -17.49
CA ASP A 232 -6.20 1.32 -18.39
C ASP A 232 -5.60 -0.08 -18.53
N TRP A 233 -5.51 -0.81 -17.42
CA TRP A 233 -5.05 -2.19 -17.41
C TRP A 233 -6.02 -3.15 -18.12
N ALA A 234 -7.33 -3.00 -17.91
CA ALA A 234 -8.35 -3.76 -18.64
C ALA A 234 -8.35 -3.43 -20.14
N PHE A 235 -8.09 -2.17 -20.52
CA PHE A 235 -7.89 -1.75 -21.90
C PHE A 235 -6.66 -2.43 -22.49
N ALA A 236 -5.50 -2.36 -21.80
CA ALA A 236 -4.26 -3.00 -22.25
C ALA A 236 -4.46 -4.52 -22.48
N LYS A 237 -5.07 -5.24 -21.54
CA LYS A 237 -5.35 -6.67 -21.70
C LYS A 237 -6.22 -6.98 -22.91
N ARG A 238 -7.29 -6.21 -23.13
CA ARG A 238 -8.20 -6.45 -24.27
C ARG A 238 -7.53 -6.19 -25.62
N THR A 239 -6.73 -5.14 -25.74
CA THR A 239 -6.06 -4.76 -26.99
C THR A 239 -4.91 -5.71 -27.31
N LEU A 240 -4.10 -6.08 -26.33
CA LEU A 240 -3.04 -7.09 -26.48
C LEU A 240 -3.60 -8.47 -26.83
N ALA A 241 -4.71 -8.88 -26.23
CA ALA A 241 -5.38 -10.14 -26.56
C ALA A 241 -5.97 -10.17 -27.98
N ARG A 242 -6.22 -9.02 -28.59
CA ARG A 242 -6.63 -8.90 -30.01
C ARG A 242 -5.45 -8.92 -30.98
N GLY A 243 -4.22 -8.85 -30.48
CA GLY A 243 -3.01 -8.83 -31.28
C GLY A 243 -2.46 -7.43 -31.61
N ASP A 244 -2.96 -6.37 -30.94
CA ASP A 244 -2.38 -5.04 -31.09
C ASP A 244 -0.93 -5.03 -30.60
N ALA A 245 -0.03 -4.34 -31.33
CA ALA A 245 1.37 -4.22 -30.94
C ALA A 245 1.49 -3.45 -29.61
N PRO A 246 2.33 -3.90 -28.66
CA PRO A 246 2.48 -3.27 -27.33
C PRO A 246 2.79 -1.79 -27.41
N GLU A 247 3.60 -1.37 -28.38
CA GLU A 247 4.00 0.03 -28.58
C GLU A 247 2.81 0.92 -28.92
N ILE A 248 1.85 0.41 -29.69
CA ILE A 248 0.61 1.13 -30.05
C ILE A 248 -0.28 1.28 -28.82
N VAL A 249 -0.36 0.24 -27.98
CA VAL A 249 -1.16 0.26 -26.75
C VAL A 249 -0.55 1.23 -25.74
N ILE A 250 0.79 1.25 -25.60
CA ILE A 250 1.52 2.21 -24.77
C ILE A 250 1.21 3.63 -25.20
N GLN A 251 1.33 3.93 -26.51
CA GLN A 251 1.10 5.28 -27.02
C GLN A 251 -0.33 5.74 -26.75
N ARG A 252 -1.33 4.90 -26.99
CA ARG A 252 -2.74 5.23 -26.74
C ARG A 252 -3.04 5.53 -25.26
N ILE A 253 -2.47 4.76 -24.34
CA ILE A 253 -2.62 5.01 -22.91
C ILE A 253 -1.90 6.29 -22.52
N ALA A 254 -0.68 6.52 -23.02
CA ALA A 254 0.10 7.71 -22.73
C ALA A 254 -0.61 8.99 -23.24
N ASP A 255 -1.13 8.98 -24.45
CA ASP A 255 -1.89 10.10 -25.03
C ASP A 255 -3.14 10.41 -24.18
N TYR A 256 -3.89 9.37 -23.80
CA TYR A 256 -5.08 9.53 -22.99
C TYR A 256 -4.79 10.04 -21.57
N ARG A 257 -3.62 9.71 -21.03
CA ARG A 257 -3.16 10.14 -19.68
C ARG A 257 -2.22 11.33 -19.70
N SER A 258 -2.05 11.99 -20.82
CA SER A 258 -1.10 13.10 -21.00
C SER A 258 -1.31 14.26 -20.02
N GLN A 259 -2.54 14.50 -19.56
CA GLN A 259 -2.89 15.55 -18.60
C GLN A 259 -2.95 15.05 -17.14
N ASP A 260 -3.02 13.73 -16.93
CA ASP A 260 -3.30 13.13 -15.61
C ASP A 260 -2.04 12.58 -14.92
N LYS A 261 -0.96 12.35 -15.68
CA LYS A 261 0.26 11.71 -15.17
C LYS A 261 1.48 12.58 -15.45
N ALA A 262 2.37 12.65 -14.46
CA ALA A 262 3.63 13.39 -14.60
C ALA A 262 4.56 12.78 -15.68
N ASP A 263 4.53 11.44 -15.82
CA ASP A 263 5.18 10.71 -16.91
C ASP A 263 4.20 9.70 -17.51
N PRO A 264 3.41 10.12 -18.51
CA PRO A 264 2.40 9.28 -19.14
C PRO A 264 2.98 8.07 -19.87
N ILE A 265 4.16 8.20 -20.46
CA ILE A 265 4.82 7.11 -21.21
C ILE A 265 5.31 6.02 -20.27
N TYR A 266 5.95 6.40 -19.17
CA TYR A 266 6.37 5.45 -18.14
C TYR A 266 5.18 4.70 -17.53
N TYR A 267 4.12 5.44 -17.18
CA TYR A 267 2.89 4.86 -16.67
C TYR A 267 2.26 3.85 -17.63
N ALA A 268 2.14 4.22 -18.90
CA ALA A 268 1.57 3.38 -19.95
C ALA A 268 2.40 2.11 -20.18
N ARG A 269 3.72 2.23 -20.24
CA ARG A 269 4.64 1.10 -20.41
C ARG A 269 4.47 0.10 -19.27
N HIS A 270 4.49 0.56 -18.03
CA HIS A 270 4.33 -0.30 -16.85
C HIS A 270 2.96 -1.00 -16.84
N THR A 271 1.89 -0.32 -17.25
CA THR A 271 0.54 -0.89 -17.35
C THR A 271 0.49 -2.01 -18.42
N VAL A 272 1.12 -1.80 -19.56
CA VAL A 272 1.16 -2.77 -20.68
C VAL A 272 2.02 -3.98 -20.32
N GLU A 273 3.19 -3.81 -19.72
CA GLU A 273 4.07 -4.90 -19.25
C GLU A 273 3.36 -5.82 -18.25
N LYS A 274 2.64 -5.24 -17.28
CA LYS A 274 1.81 -6.03 -16.35
C LYS A 274 0.73 -6.82 -17.06
N ALA A 275 0.05 -6.22 -18.04
CA ALA A 275 -0.99 -6.88 -18.81
C ALA A 275 -0.43 -8.05 -19.65
N GLN A 276 0.73 -7.88 -20.28
CA GLN A 276 1.43 -8.94 -21.02
C GLN A 276 1.82 -10.11 -20.12
N THR A 277 2.41 -9.83 -18.97
CA THR A 277 2.82 -10.87 -18.00
C THR A 277 1.64 -11.73 -17.57
N GLU A 278 0.49 -11.12 -17.33
CA GLU A 278 -0.72 -11.88 -16.94
C GLU A 278 -1.29 -12.71 -18.10
N LEU A 279 -1.30 -12.17 -19.33
CA LEU A 279 -1.74 -12.92 -20.48
C LEU A 279 -0.84 -14.13 -20.75
N GLN A 280 0.47 -14.01 -20.59
CA GLN A 280 1.43 -15.11 -20.72
C GLN A 280 1.21 -16.19 -19.66
N ARG A 281 0.97 -15.81 -18.40
CA ARG A 281 0.68 -16.76 -17.31
C ARG A 281 -0.59 -17.58 -17.58
N ARG A 282 -1.61 -17.00 -18.21
CA ARG A 282 -2.84 -17.72 -18.60
C ARG A 282 -2.57 -18.73 -19.70
N VAL A 283 -1.72 -18.41 -20.65
CA VAL A 283 -1.35 -19.34 -21.74
C VAL A 283 -0.54 -20.52 -21.21
N THR A 284 0.44 -20.28 -20.33
CA THR A 284 1.27 -21.34 -19.75
C THR A 284 0.51 -22.19 -18.72
N GLY A 285 -0.43 -21.62 -17.96
CA GLY A 285 -1.27 -22.35 -17.01
C GLY A 285 -2.29 -23.29 -17.68
N THR A 286 -2.69 -23.02 -18.92
CA THR A 286 -3.64 -23.88 -19.68
C THR A 286 -2.96 -25.09 -20.32
N ILE A 287 -1.65 -25.04 -20.56
CA ILE A 287 -0.88 -26.16 -21.16
C ILE A 287 -0.58 -27.26 -20.11
N GLY A 288 -0.62 -26.95 -18.80
CA GLY A 288 -0.37 -27.93 -17.73
C GLY A 288 -1.54 -28.83 -17.34
N ALA A 289 -2.74 -28.65 -17.93
CA ALA A 289 -3.96 -29.39 -17.56
C ALA A 289 -4.42 -30.43 -18.59
N CYS A 290 -3.65 -30.68 -19.66
CA CYS A 290 -3.97 -31.73 -20.62
C CYS A 290 -2.99 -32.89 -20.47
N GLY A 291 -3.50 -34.04 -19.98
CA GLY A 291 -2.76 -35.19 -19.54
C GLY A 291 -1.71 -35.72 -20.52
N GLN A 292 -0.61 -36.15 -19.98
CA GLN A 292 0.27 -37.13 -20.63
C GLN A 292 0.31 -38.38 -19.79
N ALA A 293 -0.27 -39.44 -20.37
CA ALA A 293 0.00 -40.81 -20.00
C ALA A 293 1.49 -41.08 -20.25
N THR A 294 2.21 -41.49 -19.23
CA THR A 294 3.57 -41.97 -19.34
C THR A 294 3.57 -43.37 -19.91
N PRO A 295 4.31 -43.69 -20.99
CA PRO A 295 4.63 -45.07 -21.31
C PRO A 295 5.71 -45.59 -20.37
N GLU A 296 5.43 -46.75 -19.76
CA GLU A 296 6.41 -47.54 -19.03
C GLU A 296 7.57 -47.90 -19.99
N ILE A 297 8.78 -47.49 -19.63
CA ILE A 297 10.01 -47.99 -20.26
C ILE A 297 10.59 -49.04 -19.33
N GLU A 298 10.46 -50.31 -19.75
CA GLU A 298 11.23 -51.42 -19.17
C GLU A 298 12.72 -51.18 -19.34
N LEU A 299 13.44 -51.20 -18.23
CA LEU A 299 14.91 -51.21 -18.21
C LEU A 299 15.40 -52.67 -18.31
N PRO A 300 16.38 -52.99 -19.19
CA PRO A 300 16.94 -54.32 -19.26
C PRO A 300 17.89 -54.60 -18.07
N HIS A 301 17.76 -55.78 -17.53
CA HIS A 301 18.64 -56.36 -16.53
C HIS A 301 20.09 -56.37 -17.01
N SER A 302 21.02 -55.96 -16.19
CA SER A 302 22.47 -56.17 -16.36
C SER A 302 22.97 -57.14 -15.27
N PRO A 303 23.78 -58.15 -15.64
CA PRO A 303 24.17 -59.20 -14.73
C PRO A 303 25.36 -58.85 -13.84
N ASN A 304 25.41 -59.55 -12.71
CA ASN A 304 26.50 -59.67 -11.76
C ASN A 304 27.90 -59.53 -12.34
N GLU A 305 28.78 -58.82 -11.65
CA GLU A 305 30.12 -59.31 -11.39
C GLU A 305 30.63 -58.90 -9.98
N ARG A 306 31.07 -59.94 -9.27
CA ARG A 306 31.78 -59.84 -7.98
C ARG A 306 33.21 -59.35 -8.23
N PHE A 307 33.70 -58.47 -7.37
CA PHE A 307 34.94 -58.67 -6.57
C PHE A 307 35.01 -57.61 -5.48
#